data_2f69cdd79d34e4970a88a12674fee06d
#
_entry.id   2f69cdd79d34e4970a88a12674fee06d
#
_cell.length_a   1.000
_cell.length_b   1.000
_cell.length_c   1.000
_cell.angle_alpha   90.00
_cell.angle_beta   90.00
_cell.angle_gamma   90.00
#
_symmetry.space_group_name_H-M   'P 1'
#
loop_
_entity.id
_entity.type
_entity.pdbx_description
1 polymer ?
#
loop_
_entity_poly.entity_id
_entity_poly.type
_entity_poly.pdbx_seq_one_letter_code
_entity_poly.pdbx_strand_id
1 'polypeptide(L)'
;MIDFKKEIAEIIAKNLEGLTEDEIKSMIEIPQDQSMGDYAFPCFRLAKTMRKAPNLIAAELAEKLQGQQLFSEVSPVNAYVNMFVSREEMMKSTVSEVLEEKENFGRSDIGGNKKVIVEFSSPNIAKPFHIGHIRSTVIGNSLSKIYDALGYDVFKINHLGDYGTQFGKMICAYRRWGNREDVINSPIKTLLGYYTKFHVEVEEHPELEDEARAIFTKLEQGSKEEVELWQWFREESLKEFQRVYDMLGIEFDSYNGESFYSDKMPRFEKELSDKGLLQESNGAQVVDLEEYKLGTALIKKSDGSSLYITRDIAAAVYRKENYDFYKNIYVVATQQNLHFQQLFKILELMGYDWANQCVHVPFGMVRLEEGTMSTRHGRVVFLEDVLNGAIEKTREIIEEKNPNIENLEEITSQVGIGAVVFNELSNNRIKDYTFKWDQILNFDGETGPYVQYTHARCASLLRKAGEDIVAKAQDPKNVDFALLSKSDSAYELTKLIYAFPGVVEQAGEKYEPSIITRHIIDIAQCFNKFYHDEHIIVDDEVEKISKIALVIATKRVIATGIGLLGMKAPERM
;
A
#
# COMPACT_ATOMS: atom_id res chain seq x y z
N MET A 1 -8.83 -12.47 19.78
CA MET A 1 -9.27 -11.17 20.39
C MET A 1 -10.78 -11.13 20.51
N ILE A 2 -11.32 -10.60 21.60
CA ILE A 2 -12.76 -10.43 21.75
C ILE A 2 -13.26 -9.41 20.72
N ASP A 3 -14.24 -9.79 19.88
CA ASP A 3 -14.99 -8.82 19.08
C ASP A 3 -16.05 -8.18 20.01
N PHE A 4 -15.67 -7.09 20.66
CA PHE A 4 -16.56 -6.41 21.62
C PHE A 4 -17.89 -6.01 21.00
N LYS A 5 -17.94 -5.61 19.73
CA LYS A 5 -19.21 -5.31 19.04
C LYS A 5 -20.12 -6.53 18.96
N LYS A 6 -19.54 -7.70 18.69
CA LYS A 6 -20.28 -8.96 18.63
C LYS A 6 -20.76 -9.39 20.01
N GLU A 7 -19.88 -9.39 21.00
CA GLU A 7 -20.24 -9.72 22.38
C GLU A 7 -21.34 -8.80 22.93
N ILE A 8 -21.21 -7.49 22.69
CA ILE A 8 -22.25 -6.51 23.06
C ILE A 8 -23.57 -6.84 22.34
N ALA A 9 -23.54 -7.17 21.05
CA ALA A 9 -24.73 -7.52 20.28
C ALA A 9 -25.40 -8.79 20.85
N GLU A 10 -24.63 -9.82 21.20
CA GLU A 10 -25.14 -11.03 21.83
C GLU A 10 -25.77 -10.74 23.21
N ILE A 11 -25.14 -9.89 24.03
CA ILE A 11 -25.67 -9.50 25.34
C ILE A 11 -26.97 -8.70 25.17
N ILE A 12 -27.02 -7.76 24.22
CA ILE A 12 -28.23 -6.99 23.92
C ILE A 12 -29.34 -7.92 23.40
N ALA A 13 -29.03 -8.84 22.48
CA ALA A 13 -30.03 -9.77 21.91
C ALA A 13 -30.68 -10.67 22.98
N LYS A 14 -29.96 -11.08 24.01
CA LYS A 14 -30.50 -11.83 25.15
C LYS A 14 -31.49 -11.02 26.01
N ASN A 15 -31.42 -9.70 25.95
CA ASN A 15 -32.19 -8.76 26.77
C ASN A 15 -33.24 -7.96 25.99
N LEU A 16 -33.29 -8.13 24.67
CA LEU A 16 -34.13 -7.37 23.75
C LEU A 16 -34.78 -8.30 22.72
N GLU A 17 -36.09 -8.25 22.59
CA GLU A 17 -36.84 -9.02 21.57
C GLU A 17 -37.00 -8.21 20.28
N GLY A 18 -37.01 -8.91 19.13
CA GLY A 18 -37.44 -8.34 17.85
C GLY A 18 -36.33 -7.85 16.93
N LEU A 19 -35.06 -8.06 17.29
CA LEU A 19 -33.87 -7.86 16.43
C LEU A 19 -32.96 -9.07 16.49
N THR A 20 -32.31 -9.38 15.39
CA THR A 20 -31.24 -10.39 15.34
C THR A 20 -29.91 -9.82 15.86
N GLU A 21 -28.96 -10.69 16.23
CA GLU A 21 -27.62 -10.28 16.66
C GLU A 21 -26.92 -9.44 15.58
N ASP A 22 -27.04 -9.82 14.30
CA ASP A 22 -26.43 -9.08 13.19
C ASP A 22 -27.06 -7.69 13.01
N GLU A 23 -28.38 -7.56 13.16
CA GLU A 23 -29.06 -6.26 13.13
C GLU A 23 -28.58 -5.38 14.28
N ILE A 24 -28.49 -5.93 15.50
CA ILE A 24 -27.98 -5.22 16.66
C ILE A 24 -26.53 -4.80 16.44
N LYS A 25 -25.66 -5.72 16.00
CA LYS A 25 -24.24 -5.44 15.71
C LYS A 25 -24.09 -4.29 14.71
N SER A 26 -24.94 -4.28 13.67
CA SER A 26 -24.93 -3.21 12.65
C SER A 26 -25.36 -1.84 13.19
N MET A 27 -26.18 -1.82 14.27
CA MET A 27 -26.67 -0.61 14.91
C MET A 27 -25.72 -0.04 15.96
N ILE A 28 -24.79 -0.84 16.52
CA ILE A 28 -23.84 -0.37 17.52
C ILE A 28 -22.89 0.64 16.88
N GLU A 29 -22.85 1.83 17.45
CA GLU A 29 -22.01 2.96 17.02
C GLU A 29 -20.82 3.13 17.99
N ILE A 30 -19.75 3.74 17.49
CA ILE A 30 -18.62 4.21 18.31
C ILE A 30 -18.79 5.72 18.46
N PRO A 31 -19.03 6.23 19.69
CA PRO A 31 -19.19 7.67 19.93
C PRO A 31 -17.93 8.45 19.53
N GLN A 32 -18.11 9.62 18.93
CA GLN A 32 -16.98 10.52 18.62
C GLN A 32 -16.39 11.14 19.90
N ASP A 33 -17.25 11.40 20.89
CA ASP A 33 -16.85 11.87 22.21
C ASP A 33 -16.69 10.66 23.14
N GLN A 34 -15.46 10.37 23.53
CA GLN A 34 -15.11 9.24 24.40
C GLN A 34 -15.75 9.31 25.80
N SER A 35 -16.15 10.51 26.26
CA SER A 35 -16.90 10.66 27.51
C SER A 35 -18.30 10.03 27.44
N MET A 36 -18.76 9.68 26.23
CA MET A 36 -20.06 9.04 25.99
C MET A 36 -19.98 7.51 25.89
N GLY A 37 -18.81 6.92 26.15
CA GLY A 37 -18.59 5.46 26.13
C GLY A 37 -17.76 4.98 24.96
N ASP A 38 -17.35 3.71 25.02
CA ASP A 38 -16.64 3.03 23.93
C ASP A 38 -17.61 2.61 22.82
N TYR A 39 -18.85 2.28 23.20
CA TYR A 39 -19.94 1.88 22.28
C TYR A 39 -21.25 2.51 22.70
N ALA A 40 -22.12 2.77 21.72
CA ALA A 40 -23.47 3.27 21.94
C ALA A 40 -24.49 2.49 21.11
N PHE A 41 -25.63 2.15 21.70
CA PHE A 41 -26.73 1.48 21.02
C PHE A 41 -27.94 2.41 20.91
N PRO A 42 -28.38 2.78 19.67
CA PRO A 42 -29.52 3.66 19.44
C PRO A 42 -30.85 2.92 19.57
N CYS A 43 -31.72 3.39 20.45
CA CYS A 43 -33.05 2.78 20.69
C CYS A 43 -34.20 3.35 19.83
N PHE A 44 -33.91 4.27 18.89
CA PHE A 44 -34.95 4.94 18.07
C PHE A 44 -35.78 3.96 17.23
N ARG A 45 -35.12 2.97 16.60
CA ARG A 45 -35.78 1.98 15.74
C ARG A 45 -36.74 1.08 16.51
N LEU A 46 -36.53 0.91 17.81
CA LEU A 46 -37.32 0.04 18.68
C LEU A 46 -38.64 0.68 19.10
N ALA A 47 -38.75 2.02 19.07
CA ALA A 47 -39.92 2.75 19.54
C ALA A 47 -41.24 2.28 18.91
N LYS A 48 -41.21 1.99 17.60
CA LYS A 48 -42.40 1.53 16.87
C LYS A 48 -42.75 0.09 17.21
N THR A 49 -41.78 -0.78 17.33
CA THR A 49 -41.95 -2.22 17.62
C THR A 49 -42.39 -2.43 19.07
N MET A 50 -41.72 -1.75 20.00
CA MET A 50 -42.02 -1.86 21.45
C MET A 50 -43.16 -0.94 21.91
N ARG A 51 -43.65 -0.06 21.03
CA ARG A 51 -44.70 0.95 21.34
C ARG A 51 -44.36 1.78 22.58
N LYS A 52 -43.11 2.18 22.71
CA LYS A 52 -42.55 2.86 23.87
C LYS A 52 -41.63 3.99 23.44
N ALA A 53 -41.47 5.01 24.27
CA ALA A 53 -40.57 6.12 23.99
C ALA A 53 -39.11 5.63 23.98
N PRO A 54 -38.26 6.03 23.00
CA PRO A 54 -36.87 5.55 22.88
C PRO A 54 -36.01 5.73 24.12
N ASN A 55 -36.18 6.82 24.84
CA ASN A 55 -35.47 7.10 26.11
C ASN A 55 -35.86 6.12 27.23
N LEU A 56 -37.13 5.66 27.28
CA LEU A 56 -37.57 4.67 28.26
C LEU A 56 -37.01 3.28 27.91
N ILE A 57 -36.95 2.95 26.60
CA ILE A 57 -36.34 1.71 26.13
C ILE A 57 -34.85 1.70 26.50
N ALA A 58 -34.13 2.83 26.27
CA ALA A 58 -32.73 2.96 26.61
C ALA A 58 -32.49 2.79 28.12
N ALA A 59 -33.33 3.38 28.98
CA ALA A 59 -33.21 3.23 30.42
C ALA A 59 -33.41 1.79 30.90
N GLU A 60 -34.43 1.10 30.41
CA GLU A 60 -34.69 -0.31 30.77
C GLU A 60 -33.62 -1.27 30.24
N LEU A 61 -33.13 -1.02 29.03
CA LEU A 61 -32.05 -1.82 28.47
C LEU A 61 -30.74 -1.60 29.25
N ALA A 62 -30.42 -0.36 29.59
CA ALA A 62 -29.24 -0.04 30.41
C ALA A 62 -29.29 -0.75 31.77
N GLU A 63 -30.46 -0.76 32.45
CA GLU A 63 -30.66 -1.46 33.72
C GLU A 63 -30.41 -2.97 33.61
N LYS A 64 -30.86 -3.59 32.52
CA LYS A 64 -30.64 -5.02 32.24
C LYS A 64 -29.19 -5.38 31.91
N LEU A 65 -28.47 -4.42 31.36
CA LEU A 65 -27.06 -4.60 31.00
C LEU A 65 -26.07 -4.32 32.14
N GLN A 66 -26.51 -3.67 33.20
CA GLN A 66 -25.70 -3.44 34.38
C GLN A 66 -25.28 -4.74 35.04
N GLY A 67 -24.02 -4.78 35.52
CA GLY A 67 -23.47 -5.95 36.22
C GLY A 67 -22.93 -7.04 35.29
N GLN A 68 -22.97 -6.87 33.99
CA GLN A 68 -22.24 -7.74 33.06
C GLN A 68 -20.75 -7.46 33.16
N GLN A 69 -19.92 -8.50 33.26
CA GLN A 69 -18.45 -8.37 33.41
C GLN A 69 -17.78 -7.61 32.26
N LEU A 70 -18.39 -7.62 31.08
CA LEU A 70 -17.89 -6.93 29.90
C LEU A 70 -17.86 -5.41 30.07
N PHE A 71 -18.73 -4.84 30.94
CA PHE A 71 -18.89 -3.40 31.10
C PHE A 71 -18.38 -2.92 32.45
N SER A 72 -17.64 -1.84 32.44
CA SER A 72 -17.32 -1.05 33.64
C SER A 72 -18.48 -0.13 34.03
N GLU A 73 -19.21 0.39 33.01
CA GLU A 73 -20.36 1.26 33.19
C GLU A 73 -21.32 1.11 32.01
N VAL A 74 -22.61 1.19 32.29
CA VAL A 74 -23.68 1.29 31.28
C VAL A 74 -24.60 2.41 31.68
N SER A 75 -24.80 3.40 30.83
CA SER A 75 -25.62 4.58 31.12
C SER A 75 -26.57 4.91 29.97
N PRO A 76 -27.85 5.22 30.28
CA PRO A 76 -28.80 5.71 29.29
C PRO A 76 -28.57 7.23 29.09
N VAL A 77 -28.32 7.66 27.85
CA VAL A 77 -28.22 9.08 27.51
C VAL A 77 -29.18 9.39 26.38
N ASN A 78 -30.24 10.10 26.69
CA ASN A 78 -31.38 10.31 25.77
C ASN A 78 -31.98 8.97 25.28
N ALA A 79 -31.86 8.70 23.99
CA ALA A 79 -32.33 7.48 23.36
C ALA A 79 -31.20 6.50 23.01
N TYR A 80 -30.02 6.64 23.64
CA TYR A 80 -28.88 5.75 23.49
C TYR A 80 -28.60 5.01 24.80
N VAL A 81 -28.11 3.79 24.66
CA VAL A 81 -27.44 3.06 25.74
C VAL A 81 -25.94 3.18 25.48
N ASN A 82 -25.26 3.95 26.31
CA ASN A 82 -23.83 4.13 26.26
C ASN A 82 -23.15 3.09 27.15
N MET A 83 -22.12 2.44 26.63
CA MET A 83 -21.44 1.33 27.25
C MET A 83 -19.94 1.59 27.28
N PHE A 84 -19.36 1.49 28.47
CA PHE A 84 -17.92 1.52 28.71
C PHE A 84 -17.45 0.09 28.93
N VAL A 85 -16.56 -0.40 28.08
CA VAL A 85 -15.99 -1.73 28.22
C VAL A 85 -15.09 -1.79 29.45
N SER A 86 -15.05 -2.94 30.12
CA SER A 86 -14.11 -3.17 31.20
C SER A 86 -12.68 -3.02 30.69
N ARG A 87 -11.94 -2.04 31.25
CA ARG A 87 -10.55 -1.78 30.86
C ARG A 87 -9.67 -3.02 31.03
N GLU A 88 -9.87 -3.76 32.12
CA GLU A 88 -9.13 -4.99 32.41
C GLU A 88 -9.39 -6.04 31.32
N GLU A 89 -10.66 -6.29 30.97
CA GLU A 89 -11.03 -7.27 29.95
C GLU A 89 -10.50 -6.88 28.55
N MET A 90 -10.57 -5.60 28.18
CA MET A 90 -10.00 -5.12 26.92
C MET A 90 -8.49 -5.32 26.88
N MET A 91 -7.78 -4.91 27.93
CA MET A 91 -6.33 -5.05 28.00
C MET A 91 -5.90 -6.53 28.00
N LYS A 92 -6.58 -7.35 28.77
CA LYS A 92 -6.33 -8.80 28.83
C LYS A 92 -6.54 -9.44 27.46
N SER A 93 -7.69 -9.21 26.82
CA SER A 93 -7.97 -9.78 25.49
C SER A 93 -6.94 -9.32 24.46
N THR A 94 -6.66 -8.01 24.39
CA THR A 94 -5.81 -7.43 23.35
C THR A 94 -4.34 -7.83 23.54
N VAL A 95 -3.79 -7.57 24.73
CA VAL A 95 -2.36 -7.82 24.97
C VAL A 95 -2.06 -9.32 24.91
N SER A 96 -2.93 -10.18 25.48
CA SER A 96 -2.73 -11.62 25.40
C SER A 96 -2.66 -12.12 23.96
N GLU A 97 -3.57 -11.65 23.10
CA GLU A 97 -3.58 -12.07 21.72
C GLU A 97 -2.34 -11.61 20.94
N VAL A 98 -1.88 -10.37 21.16
CA VAL A 98 -0.61 -9.93 20.56
C VAL A 98 0.57 -10.76 21.04
N LEU A 99 0.57 -11.17 22.32
CA LEU A 99 1.64 -12.01 22.87
C LEU A 99 1.61 -13.43 22.29
N GLU A 100 0.43 -13.99 22.03
CA GLU A 100 0.22 -15.33 21.47
C GLU A 100 0.46 -15.38 19.95
N GLU A 101 -0.09 -14.45 19.19
CA GLU A 101 0.01 -14.41 17.73
C GLU A 101 1.36 -13.86 17.23
N LYS A 102 2.05 -13.09 18.06
CA LYS A 102 3.38 -12.55 17.76
C LYS A 102 3.36 -11.69 16.46
N GLU A 103 4.16 -12.08 15.48
CA GLU A 103 4.28 -11.41 14.18
C GLU A 103 3.05 -11.58 13.28
N ASN A 104 2.13 -12.49 13.67
CA ASN A 104 0.89 -12.73 12.93
C ASN A 104 -0.25 -11.80 13.37
N PHE A 105 -0.08 -11.06 14.46
CA PHE A 105 -1.12 -10.13 14.91
C PHE A 105 -1.42 -9.07 13.85
N GLY A 106 -2.70 -8.93 13.54
CA GLY A 106 -3.19 -8.06 12.46
C GLY A 106 -3.35 -8.76 11.10
N ARG A 107 -2.98 -10.06 11.00
CA ARG A 107 -3.30 -10.89 9.83
C ARG A 107 -4.71 -11.48 9.97
N SER A 108 -5.34 -11.79 8.83
CA SER A 108 -6.64 -12.47 8.79
C SER A 108 -6.76 -13.39 7.58
N ASP A 109 -7.78 -14.24 7.58
CA ASP A 109 -8.07 -15.19 6.50
C ASP A 109 -9.26 -14.75 5.63
N ILE A 110 -9.64 -13.48 5.66
CA ILE A 110 -10.81 -12.98 4.91
C ILE A 110 -10.64 -13.16 3.39
N GLY A 111 -9.39 -13.18 2.92
CA GLY A 111 -9.06 -13.43 1.52
C GLY A 111 -9.35 -14.86 1.07
N GLY A 112 -9.37 -15.83 1.98
CA GLY A 112 -9.62 -17.24 1.68
C GLY A 112 -8.72 -17.78 0.58
N ASN A 113 -7.47 -17.34 0.54
CA ASN A 113 -6.45 -17.69 -0.47
C ASN A 113 -6.88 -17.41 -1.92
N LYS A 114 -7.82 -16.47 -2.13
CA LYS A 114 -8.21 -16.04 -3.48
C LYS A 114 -7.09 -15.23 -4.11
N LYS A 115 -6.86 -15.45 -5.41
CA LYS A 115 -5.76 -14.80 -6.13
C LYS A 115 -6.03 -13.32 -6.39
N VAL A 116 -5.11 -12.47 -5.96
CA VAL A 116 -5.10 -11.03 -6.24
C VAL A 116 -3.86 -10.68 -7.03
N ILE A 117 -4.04 -10.11 -8.22
CA ILE A 117 -2.95 -9.57 -9.02
C ILE A 117 -2.77 -8.10 -8.65
N VAL A 118 -1.52 -7.70 -8.41
CA VAL A 118 -1.15 -6.29 -8.22
C VAL A 118 -0.12 -5.92 -9.28
N GLU A 119 -0.53 -5.07 -10.22
CA GLU A 119 0.36 -4.47 -11.22
C GLU A 119 0.84 -3.12 -10.72
N PHE A 120 2.15 -2.94 -10.63
CA PHE A 120 2.74 -1.69 -10.14
C PHE A 120 4.17 -1.49 -10.64
N SER A 121 4.74 -0.31 -10.39
CA SER A 121 6.03 0.18 -10.87
C SER A 121 6.03 0.45 -12.37
N SER A 122 6.03 -0.56 -13.22
CA SER A 122 5.83 -0.51 -14.66
C SER A 122 6.67 0.54 -15.40
N PRO A 123 8.01 0.58 -15.18
CA PRO A 123 8.87 1.55 -15.84
C PRO A 123 9.06 1.21 -17.32
N ASN A 124 9.34 2.24 -18.13
CA ASN A 124 9.77 2.04 -19.50
C ASN A 124 11.24 1.63 -19.53
N ILE A 125 11.58 0.56 -20.25
CA ILE A 125 12.97 0.17 -20.45
C ILE A 125 13.73 1.25 -21.25
N ALA A 126 15.05 1.31 -21.08
CA ALA A 126 15.91 2.32 -21.68
C ALA A 126 15.54 3.77 -21.32
N LYS A 127 14.78 3.98 -20.25
CA LYS A 127 14.45 5.28 -19.69
C LYS A 127 14.80 5.35 -18.21
N PRO A 128 15.08 6.56 -17.68
CA PRO A 128 15.40 6.73 -16.27
C PRO A 128 14.32 6.21 -15.34
N PHE A 129 14.76 5.46 -14.32
CA PHE A 129 13.91 5.13 -13.18
C PHE A 129 14.00 6.30 -12.20
N HIS A 130 13.11 7.25 -12.34
CA HIS A 130 13.13 8.52 -11.63
C HIS A 130 12.17 8.54 -10.44
N ILE A 131 12.30 9.57 -9.59
CA ILE A 131 11.47 9.72 -8.38
C ILE A 131 9.95 9.65 -8.65
N GLY A 132 9.49 10.02 -9.85
CA GLY A 132 8.07 9.88 -10.21
C GLY A 132 7.56 8.44 -10.23
N HIS A 133 8.44 7.43 -10.33
CA HIS A 133 8.05 6.02 -10.28
C HIS A 133 7.89 5.50 -8.86
N ILE A 134 8.42 6.21 -7.84
CA ILE A 134 8.40 5.73 -6.46
C ILE A 134 6.97 5.47 -5.97
N ARG A 135 6.03 6.35 -6.31
CA ARG A 135 4.64 6.23 -5.84
C ARG A 135 3.99 4.92 -6.26
N SER A 136 4.00 4.63 -7.56
CA SER A 136 3.48 3.35 -8.06
C SER A 136 4.16 2.18 -7.36
N THR A 137 5.50 2.25 -7.24
CA THR A 137 6.34 1.18 -6.71
C THR A 137 6.04 0.88 -5.24
N VAL A 138 6.01 1.89 -4.36
CA VAL A 138 5.79 1.65 -2.92
C VAL A 138 4.33 1.45 -2.56
N ILE A 139 3.38 2.12 -3.25
CA ILE A 139 1.94 1.88 -3.06
C ILE A 139 1.60 0.44 -3.44
N GLY A 140 2.05 -0.02 -4.61
CA GLY A 140 1.81 -1.39 -5.07
C GLY A 140 2.43 -2.43 -4.16
N ASN A 141 3.66 -2.21 -3.69
CA ASN A 141 4.32 -3.09 -2.74
C ASN A 141 3.56 -3.16 -1.40
N SER A 142 3.15 -2.01 -0.86
CA SER A 142 2.38 -1.96 0.39
C SER A 142 1.02 -2.65 0.23
N LEU A 143 0.29 -2.40 -0.86
CA LEU A 143 -0.97 -3.09 -1.13
C LEU A 143 -0.76 -4.61 -1.26
N SER A 144 0.31 -5.05 -1.91
CA SER A 144 0.64 -6.47 -2.00
C SER A 144 0.82 -7.11 -0.62
N LYS A 145 1.53 -6.43 0.29
CA LYS A 145 1.73 -6.89 1.67
C LYS A 145 0.46 -6.86 2.51
N ILE A 146 -0.39 -5.84 2.31
CA ILE A 146 -1.69 -5.74 2.97
C ILE A 146 -2.61 -6.89 2.53
N TYR A 147 -2.72 -7.16 1.23
CA TYR A 147 -3.53 -8.26 0.72
C TYR A 147 -2.99 -9.64 1.16
N ASP A 148 -1.66 -9.83 1.21
CA ASP A 148 -1.05 -11.02 1.79
C ASP A 148 -1.42 -11.19 3.27
N ALA A 149 -1.35 -10.11 4.05
CA ALA A 149 -1.75 -10.13 5.47
C ALA A 149 -3.25 -10.43 5.66
N LEU A 150 -4.09 -10.08 4.71
CA LEU A 150 -5.52 -10.38 4.68
C LEU A 150 -5.84 -11.80 4.15
N GLY A 151 -4.83 -12.65 3.92
CA GLY A 151 -5.00 -14.03 3.51
C GLY A 151 -5.33 -14.25 2.04
N TYR A 152 -4.97 -13.31 1.16
CA TYR A 152 -5.06 -13.50 -0.29
C TYR A 152 -3.75 -14.10 -0.84
N ASP A 153 -3.87 -14.86 -1.93
CA ASP A 153 -2.73 -15.29 -2.76
C ASP A 153 -2.36 -14.15 -3.72
N VAL A 154 -1.28 -13.42 -3.41
CA VAL A 154 -0.88 -12.21 -4.14
C VAL A 154 0.12 -12.54 -5.23
N PHE A 155 -0.15 -12.08 -6.46
CA PHE A 155 0.73 -12.19 -7.62
C PHE A 155 1.13 -10.80 -8.12
N LYS A 156 2.41 -10.46 -8.03
CA LYS A 156 2.96 -9.13 -8.32
C LYS A 156 3.48 -9.05 -9.75
N ILE A 157 2.96 -8.10 -10.54
CA ILE A 157 3.35 -7.90 -11.94
C ILE A 157 4.05 -6.55 -12.10
N ASN A 158 5.23 -6.57 -12.71
CA ASN A 158 5.90 -5.41 -13.28
C ASN A 158 5.63 -5.38 -14.78
N HIS A 159 4.60 -4.63 -15.18
CA HIS A 159 4.21 -4.51 -16.60
C HIS A 159 5.11 -3.52 -17.31
N LEU A 160 6.26 -4.00 -17.80
CA LEU A 160 7.29 -3.14 -18.40
C LEU A 160 6.81 -2.45 -19.68
N GLY A 161 7.11 -1.17 -19.83
CA GLY A 161 6.99 -0.46 -21.09
C GLY A 161 8.14 -0.82 -22.03
N ASP A 162 8.08 -2.01 -22.63
CA ASP A 162 9.16 -2.59 -23.42
C ASP A 162 8.80 -2.73 -24.91
N TYR A 163 7.75 -2.04 -25.38
CA TYR A 163 7.29 -2.06 -26.74
C TYR A 163 6.99 -0.66 -27.29
N GLY A 164 7.18 -0.47 -28.60
CA GLY A 164 6.83 0.78 -29.28
C GLY A 164 7.94 1.32 -30.19
N THR A 165 7.58 2.30 -31.02
CA THR A 165 8.46 2.92 -32.03
C THR A 165 9.75 3.51 -31.45
N GLN A 166 9.77 3.82 -30.15
CA GLN A 166 11.00 4.27 -29.47
C GLN A 166 12.15 3.27 -29.56
N PHE A 167 11.86 1.96 -29.67
CA PHE A 167 12.91 0.96 -29.81
C PHE A 167 13.54 0.94 -31.18
N GLY A 168 12.78 1.25 -32.23
CA GLY A 168 13.34 1.50 -33.56
C GLY A 168 14.33 2.66 -33.53
N LYS A 169 13.98 3.77 -32.87
CA LYS A 169 14.86 4.93 -32.68
C LYS A 169 16.11 4.56 -31.87
N MET A 170 15.95 3.80 -30.80
CA MET A 170 17.04 3.38 -29.94
C MET A 170 18.04 2.48 -30.68
N ILE A 171 17.54 1.49 -31.43
CA ILE A 171 18.38 0.59 -32.22
C ILE A 171 19.09 1.36 -33.33
N CYS A 172 18.40 2.30 -34.03
CA CYS A 172 18.98 3.18 -35.03
C CYS A 172 20.13 4.01 -34.42
N ALA A 173 19.89 4.65 -33.30
CA ALA A 173 20.89 5.43 -32.58
C ALA A 173 22.10 4.62 -32.14
N TYR A 174 21.87 3.43 -31.57
CA TYR A 174 22.93 2.53 -31.15
C TYR A 174 23.79 2.06 -32.33
N ARG A 175 23.19 1.68 -33.46
CA ARG A 175 23.94 1.27 -34.66
C ARG A 175 24.84 2.36 -35.21
N ARG A 176 24.47 3.64 -35.06
CA ARG A 176 25.23 4.80 -35.58
C ARG A 176 26.30 5.27 -34.61
N TRP A 177 26.00 5.29 -33.31
CA TRP A 177 26.85 5.97 -32.32
C TRP A 177 27.16 5.09 -31.10
N GLY A 178 26.60 3.88 -31.05
CA GLY A 178 26.65 3.05 -29.86
C GLY A 178 28.02 2.41 -29.60
N ASN A 179 28.33 2.32 -28.32
CA ASN A 179 29.42 1.53 -27.79
C ASN A 179 28.90 0.55 -26.76
N ARG A 180 29.25 -0.73 -26.92
CA ARG A 180 28.77 -1.79 -26.04
C ARG A 180 29.26 -1.65 -24.60
N GLU A 181 30.52 -1.25 -24.42
CA GLU A 181 31.12 -1.08 -23.08
C GLU A 181 30.44 0.07 -22.33
N ASP A 182 30.14 1.17 -23.01
CA ASP A 182 29.44 2.31 -22.37
C ASP A 182 28.03 1.91 -21.90
N VAL A 183 27.31 1.13 -22.70
CA VAL A 183 25.98 0.61 -22.31
C VAL A 183 26.08 -0.34 -21.13
N ILE A 184 27.08 -1.25 -21.08
CA ILE A 184 27.26 -2.17 -19.96
C ILE A 184 27.61 -1.41 -18.67
N ASN A 185 28.44 -0.40 -18.76
CA ASN A 185 28.90 0.36 -17.59
C ASN A 185 27.85 1.31 -17.02
N SER A 186 26.98 1.86 -17.88
CA SER A 186 25.91 2.78 -17.47
C SER A 186 24.72 2.68 -18.42
N PRO A 187 23.92 1.59 -18.34
CA PRO A 187 22.94 1.26 -19.37
C PRO A 187 21.94 2.37 -19.64
N ILE A 188 21.18 2.77 -18.63
CA ILE A 188 20.06 3.70 -18.80
C ILE A 188 20.57 5.10 -19.19
N LYS A 189 21.64 5.59 -18.55
CA LYS A 189 22.21 6.90 -18.86
C LYS A 189 22.73 6.96 -20.29
N THR A 190 23.41 5.90 -20.74
CA THR A 190 23.96 5.79 -22.08
C THR A 190 22.87 5.68 -23.15
N LEU A 191 21.89 4.79 -22.93
CA LEU A 191 20.75 4.62 -23.84
C LEU A 191 19.90 5.89 -23.94
N LEU A 192 19.66 6.57 -22.81
CA LEU A 192 19.00 7.87 -22.82
C LEU A 192 19.78 8.92 -23.61
N GLY A 193 21.11 8.93 -23.48
CA GLY A 193 21.98 9.81 -24.26
C GLY A 193 21.84 9.56 -25.76
N TYR A 194 21.82 8.31 -26.20
CA TYR A 194 21.57 7.96 -27.60
C TYR A 194 20.19 8.36 -28.08
N TYR A 195 19.16 8.14 -27.25
CA TYR A 195 17.79 8.54 -27.58
C TYR A 195 17.65 10.05 -27.71
N THR A 196 18.25 10.82 -26.81
CA THR A 196 18.26 12.29 -26.87
C THR A 196 19.02 12.78 -28.09
N LYS A 197 20.19 12.19 -28.36
CA LYS A 197 20.99 12.52 -29.56
C LYS A 197 20.20 12.23 -30.84
N PHE A 198 19.47 11.11 -30.90
CA PHE A 198 18.63 10.78 -32.05
C PHE A 198 17.62 11.91 -32.35
N HIS A 199 16.96 12.43 -31.31
CA HIS A 199 15.98 13.51 -31.48
C HIS A 199 16.58 14.83 -31.95
N VAL A 200 17.81 15.13 -31.57
CA VAL A 200 18.54 16.31 -32.06
C VAL A 200 18.94 16.12 -33.53
N GLU A 201 19.51 14.98 -33.86
CA GLU A 201 19.96 14.67 -35.22
C GLU A 201 18.82 14.59 -36.25
N VAL A 202 17.62 14.17 -35.83
CA VAL A 202 16.43 14.14 -36.71
C VAL A 202 16.01 15.54 -37.22
N GLU A 203 16.30 16.59 -36.45
CA GLU A 203 16.00 17.95 -36.90
C GLU A 203 16.80 18.34 -38.17
N GLU A 204 18.03 17.87 -38.29
CA GLU A 204 18.89 18.07 -39.45
C GLU A 204 18.81 16.92 -40.49
N HIS A 205 18.44 15.73 -40.05
CA HIS A 205 18.38 14.48 -40.81
C HIS A 205 17.03 13.76 -40.65
N PRO A 206 15.94 14.30 -41.29
CA PRO A 206 14.57 13.74 -41.14
C PRO A 206 14.45 12.29 -41.63
N GLU A 207 15.31 11.81 -42.52
CA GLU A 207 15.36 10.44 -43.01
C GLU A 207 15.62 9.40 -41.90
N LEU A 208 16.17 9.82 -40.75
CA LEU A 208 16.37 8.96 -39.58
C LEU A 208 15.04 8.43 -39.00
N GLU A 209 13.97 9.21 -39.08
CA GLU A 209 12.63 8.75 -38.64
C GLU A 209 12.14 7.60 -39.50
N ASP A 210 12.35 7.62 -40.81
CA ASP A 210 11.94 6.54 -41.70
C ASP A 210 12.80 5.28 -41.48
N GLU A 211 14.10 5.45 -41.23
CA GLU A 211 14.98 4.36 -40.86
C GLU A 211 14.56 3.71 -39.54
N ALA A 212 14.27 4.52 -38.53
CA ALA A 212 13.81 4.02 -37.22
C ALA A 212 12.47 3.27 -37.32
N ARG A 213 11.53 3.75 -38.15
CA ARG A 213 10.28 3.02 -38.43
C ARG A 213 10.53 1.69 -39.11
N ALA A 214 11.43 1.66 -40.12
CA ALA A 214 11.78 0.43 -40.80
C ALA A 214 12.45 -0.59 -39.84
N ILE A 215 13.30 -0.13 -38.93
CA ILE A 215 13.91 -0.96 -37.88
C ILE A 215 12.83 -1.49 -36.93
N PHE A 216 11.90 -0.66 -36.49
CA PHE A 216 10.81 -1.11 -35.63
C PHE A 216 9.91 -2.15 -36.33
N THR A 217 9.59 -1.97 -37.61
CA THR A 217 8.87 -2.96 -38.41
C THR A 217 9.60 -4.29 -38.46
N LYS A 218 10.94 -4.28 -38.63
CA LYS A 218 11.74 -5.51 -38.58
C LYS A 218 11.72 -6.17 -37.19
N LEU A 219 11.76 -5.38 -36.13
CA LEU A 219 11.61 -5.88 -34.77
C LEU A 219 10.27 -6.58 -34.57
N GLU A 220 9.17 -5.96 -35.04
CA GLU A 220 7.83 -6.56 -35.00
C GLU A 220 7.72 -7.86 -35.79
N GLN A 221 8.44 -7.95 -36.90
CA GLN A 221 8.52 -9.15 -37.73
C GLN A 221 9.44 -10.25 -37.17
N GLY A 222 10.07 -10.01 -36.03
CA GLY A 222 10.94 -10.97 -35.35
C GLY A 222 12.31 -11.12 -36.01
N SER A 223 12.81 -10.07 -36.70
CA SER A 223 14.18 -10.08 -37.26
C SER A 223 15.20 -10.31 -36.14
N LYS A 224 16.04 -11.31 -36.35
CA LYS A 224 16.97 -11.80 -35.31
C LYS A 224 17.86 -10.72 -34.73
N GLU A 225 18.42 -9.87 -35.58
CA GLU A 225 19.35 -8.82 -35.15
C GLU A 225 18.65 -7.74 -34.31
N GLU A 226 17.48 -7.30 -34.73
CA GLU A 226 16.69 -6.31 -34.01
C GLU A 226 16.18 -6.86 -32.67
N VAL A 227 15.73 -8.11 -32.65
CA VAL A 227 15.28 -8.79 -31.42
C VAL A 227 16.42 -8.98 -30.43
N GLU A 228 17.62 -9.41 -30.88
CA GLU A 228 18.79 -9.56 -30.02
C GLU A 228 19.22 -8.23 -29.38
N LEU A 229 19.24 -7.13 -30.13
CA LEU A 229 19.54 -5.80 -29.59
C LEU A 229 18.49 -5.31 -28.62
N TRP A 230 17.21 -5.47 -28.93
CA TRP A 230 16.12 -5.10 -28.06
C TRP A 230 16.14 -5.91 -26.76
N GLN A 231 16.35 -7.24 -26.81
CA GLN A 231 16.47 -8.08 -25.63
C GLN A 231 17.64 -7.66 -24.76
N TRP A 232 18.77 -7.36 -25.35
CA TRP A 232 19.93 -6.88 -24.62
C TRP A 232 19.67 -5.53 -23.92
N PHE A 233 19.03 -4.56 -24.58
CA PHE A 233 18.65 -3.29 -23.94
C PHE A 233 17.67 -3.50 -22.78
N ARG A 234 16.75 -4.44 -22.94
CA ARG A 234 15.80 -4.83 -21.90
C ARG A 234 16.52 -5.44 -20.69
N GLU A 235 17.44 -6.36 -20.93
CA GLU A 235 18.21 -7.03 -19.88
C GLU A 235 19.09 -6.04 -19.10
N GLU A 236 19.82 -5.15 -19.80
CA GLU A 236 20.64 -4.14 -19.14
C GLU A 236 19.80 -3.13 -18.34
N SER A 237 18.65 -2.73 -18.88
CA SER A 237 17.73 -1.85 -18.14
C SER A 237 17.18 -2.52 -16.87
N LEU A 238 16.84 -3.79 -16.96
CA LEU A 238 16.34 -4.54 -15.80
C LEU A 238 17.38 -4.68 -14.69
N LYS A 239 18.66 -4.82 -15.02
CA LYS A 239 19.75 -4.84 -14.01
C LYS A 239 19.81 -3.55 -13.20
N GLU A 240 19.61 -2.39 -13.85
CA GLU A 240 19.55 -1.10 -13.13
C GLU A 240 18.29 -0.96 -12.29
N PHE A 241 17.13 -1.36 -12.81
CA PHE A 241 15.90 -1.34 -12.02
C PHE A 241 15.99 -2.27 -10.81
N GLN A 242 16.62 -3.44 -10.99
CA GLN A 242 16.79 -4.42 -9.92
C GLN A 242 17.57 -3.85 -8.73
N ARG A 243 18.62 -3.04 -8.97
CA ARG A 243 19.35 -2.38 -7.87
C ARG A 243 18.41 -1.54 -6.99
N VAL A 244 17.49 -0.77 -7.61
CA VAL A 244 16.52 0.03 -6.86
C VAL A 244 15.49 -0.84 -6.17
N TYR A 245 15.03 -1.91 -6.81
CA TYR A 245 14.11 -2.87 -6.18
C TYR A 245 14.76 -3.58 -4.99
N ASP A 246 16.04 -3.94 -5.10
CA ASP A 246 16.80 -4.55 -4.00
C ASP A 246 16.94 -3.58 -2.82
N MET A 247 17.22 -2.30 -3.05
CA MET A 247 17.24 -1.26 -2.02
C MET A 247 15.88 -1.14 -1.31
N LEU A 248 14.78 -1.20 -2.05
CA LEU A 248 13.42 -1.11 -1.53
C LEU A 248 12.89 -2.44 -0.96
N GLY A 249 13.61 -3.56 -1.16
CA GLY A 249 13.18 -4.90 -0.77
C GLY A 249 11.93 -5.36 -1.52
N ILE A 250 11.85 -5.07 -2.83
CA ILE A 250 10.70 -5.37 -3.69
C ILE A 250 11.06 -6.45 -4.70
N GLU A 251 10.20 -7.43 -4.83
CA GLU A 251 10.30 -8.51 -5.80
C GLU A 251 9.01 -8.63 -6.60
N PHE A 252 9.10 -9.13 -7.83
CA PHE A 252 7.95 -9.37 -8.71
C PHE A 252 7.91 -10.84 -9.16
N ASP A 253 6.69 -11.36 -9.31
CA ASP A 253 6.46 -12.72 -9.80
C ASP A 253 6.50 -12.78 -11.34
N SER A 254 6.26 -11.63 -12.00
CA SER A 254 6.28 -11.52 -13.45
C SER A 254 6.81 -10.17 -13.93
N TYR A 255 7.62 -10.20 -14.99
CA TYR A 255 8.09 -9.06 -15.76
C TYR A 255 7.53 -9.06 -17.21
N ASN A 256 6.35 -9.66 -17.41
CA ASN A 256 5.67 -9.65 -18.70
C ASN A 256 5.18 -8.25 -19.03
N GLY A 257 5.94 -7.54 -19.87
CA GLY A 257 5.66 -6.20 -20.32
C GLY A 257 4.74 -6.15 -21.55
N GLU A 258 4.65 -5.00 -22.15
CA GLU A 258 3.84 -4.73 -23.34
C GLU A 258 4.17 -5.68 -24.51
N SER A 259 5.45 -6.00 -24.71
CA SER A 259 5.91 -6.88 -25.80
C SER A 259 5.32 -8.29 -25.72
N PHE A 260 5.14 -8.81 -24.51
CA PHE A 260 4.59 -10.15 -24.27
C PHE A 260 3.16 -10.32 -24.78
N TYR A 261 2.38 -9.25 -24.84
CA TYR A 261 0.97 -9.27 -25.26
C TYR A 261 0.76 -8.91 -26.72
N SER A 262 1.82 -8.51 -27.44
CA SER A 262 1.71 -8.00 -28.81
C SER A 262 1.17 -9.02 -29.81
N ASP A 263 1.58 -10.28 -29.70
CA ASP A 263 1.11 -11.39 -30.54
C ASP A 263 -0.33 -11.83 -30.22
N LYS A 264 -0.89 -11.40 -29.11
CA LYS A 264 -2.22 -11.75 -28.63
C LYS A 264 -3.30 -10.77 -29.06
N MET A 265 -2.91 -9.53 -29.44
CA MET A 265 -3.83 -8.47 -29.83
C MET A 265 -4.77 -8.81 -31.00
N PRO A 266 -4.34 -9.50 -32.09
CA PRO A 266 -5.20 -9.81 -33.23
C PRO A 266 -6.45 -10.61 -32.87
N ARG A 267 -6.38 -11.47 -31.83
CA ARG A 267 -7.53 -12.21 -31.31
C ARG A 267 -8.63 -11.24 -30.85
N PHE A 268 -8.25 -10.20 -30.13
CA PHE A 268 -9.20 -9.27 -29.53
C PHE A 268 -9.72 -8.22 -30.51
N GLU A 269 -8.92 -7.82 -31.50
CA GLU A 269 -9.39 -7.00 -32.63
C GLU A 269 -10.52 -7.76 -33.38
N LYS A 270 -10.31 -9.04 -33.64
CA LYS A 270 -11.33 -9.90 -34.28
C LYS A 270 -12.57 -10.04 -33.38
N GLU A 271 -12.40 -10.30 -32.09
CA GLU A 271 -13.53 -10.45 -31.16
C GLU A 271 -14.36 -9.18 -31.04
N LEU A 272 -13.73 -8.01 -30.97
CA LEU A 272 -14.42 -6.70 -31.00
C LEU A 272 -15.22 -6.51 -32.29
N SER A 273 -14.65 -6.91 -33.43
CA SER A 273 -15.33 -6.85 -34.73
C SER A 273 -16.52 -7.81 -34.79
N ASP A 274 -16.33 -9.07 -34.37
CA ASP A 274 -17.38 -10.12 -34.44
C ASP A 274 -18.57 -9.75 -33.53
N LYS A 275 -18.33 -9.00 -32.44
CA LYS A 275 -19.35 -8.47 -31.52
C LYS A 275 -19.99 -7.16 -31.99
N GLY A 276 -19.54 -6.62 -33.13
CA GLY A 276 -20.05 -5.36 -33.68
C GLY A 276 -19.73 -4.13 -32.83
N LEU A 277 -18.68 -4.19 -32.03
CA LEU A 277 -18.23 -3.09 -31.17
C LEU A 277 -17.30 -2.11 -31.90
N LEU A 278 -16.66 -2.53 -33.01
CA LEU A 278 -15.77 -1.68 -33.80
C LEU A 278 -16.56 -0.81 -34.78
N GLN A 279 -16.19 0.45 -34.83
CA GLN A 279 -16.66 1.44 -35.79
C GLN A 279 -15.48 2.10 -36.48
N GLU A 280 -15.67 2.56 -37.73
CA GLU A 280 -14.68 3.35 -38.43
C GLU A 280 -14.90 4.84 -38.15
N SER A 281 -13.84 5.52 -37.75
CA SER A 281 -13.84 6.97 -37.53
C SER A 281 -12.55 7.57 -38.09
N ASN A 282 -12.64 8.42 -39.13
CA ASN A 282 -11.51 9.04 -39.80
C ASN A 282 -10.40 8.05 -40.22
N GLY A 283 -10.79 6.89 -40.73
CA GLY A 283 -9.87 5.82 -41.15
C GLY A 283 -9.28 5.00 -40.00
N ALA A 284 -9.63 5.28 -38.76
CA ALA A 284 -9.22 4.52 -37.57
C ALA A 284 -10.35 3.62 -37.09
N GLN A 285 -9.99 2.52 -36.39
CA GLN A 285 -10.96 1.63 -35.72
C GLN A 285 -11.13 2.07 -34.27
N VAL A 286 -12.37 2.26 -33.86
CA VAL A 286 -12.72 2.78 -32.53
C VAL A 286 -13.86 1.98 -31.89
N VAL A 287 -13.96 2.05 -30.57
CA VAL A 287 -15.17 1.66 -29.82
C VAL A 287 -15.82 2.95 -29.31
N ASP A 288 -17.09 3.15 -29.67
CA ASP A 288 -17.88 4.28 -29.21
C ASP A 288 -18.41 4.01 -27.79
N LEU A 289 -18.04 4.88 -26.86
CA LEU A 289 -18.44 4.82 -25.46
C LEU A 289 -19.16 6.10 -24.98
N GLU A 290 -19.68 6.90 -25.93
CA GLU A 290 -20.38 8.17 -25.63
C GLU A 290 -21.61 7.96 -24.73
N GLU A 291 -22.35 6.87 -24.93
CA GLU A 291 -23.50 6.48 -24.09
C GLU A 291 -23.11 6.37 -22.62
N TYR A 292 -21.88 5.95 -22.33
CA TYR A 292 -21.33 5.79 -20.98
C TYR A 292 -20.57 7.04 -20.50
N LYS A 293 -20.56 8.13 -21.28
CA LYS A 293 -19.81 9.37 -21.00
C LYS A 293 -18.29 9.17 -20.94
N LEU A 294 -17.78 8.19 -21.68
CA LEU A 294 -16.36 7.85 -21.74
C LEU A 294 -15.71 8.24 -23.07
N GLY A 295 -16.45 8.93 -23.95
CA GLY A 295 -15.95 9.33 -25.27
C GLY A 295 -15.67 8.13 -26.17
N THR A 296 -14.73 8.29 -27.08
CA THR A 296 -14.37 7.26 -28.07
C THR A 296 -13.03 6.63 -27.71
N ALA A 297 -12.97 5.29 -27.64
CA ALA A 297 -11.73 4.54 -27.41
C ALA A 297 -11.10 4.13 -28.73
N LEU A 298 -9.87 4.55 -28.98
CA LEU A 298 -9.14 4.25 -30.21
C LEU A 298 -8.46 2.88 -30.11
N ILE A 299 -8.87 1.94 -30.98
CA ILE A 299 -8.36 0.55 -30.99
C ILE A 299 -7.20 0.41 -31.97
N LYS A 300 -7.35 0.97 -33.19
CA LYS A 300 -6.35 0.89 -34.25
C LYS A 300 -6.28 2.20 -35.03
N LYS A 301 -5.07 2.67 -35.30
CA LYS A 301 -4.84 3.88 -36.07
C LYS A 301 -5.14 3.66 -37.55
N SER A 302 -5.26 4.77 -38.29
CA SER A 302 -5.43 4.75 -39.75
C SER A 302 -4.26 4.12 -40.52
N ASP A 303 -3.06 4.10 -39.92
CA ASP A 303 -1.87 3.42 -40.47
C ASP A 303 -1.85 1.91 -40.17
N GLY A 304 -2.89 1.40 -39.50
CA GLY A 304 -3.02 -0.01 -39.15
C GLY A 304 -2.29 -0.43 -37.86
N SER A 305 -1.61 0.49 -37.17
CA SER A 305 -0.95 0.19 -35.90
C SER A 305 -1.95 0.07 -34.74
N SER A 306 -1.82 -0.97 -33.93
CA SER A 306 -2.63 -1.16 -32.73
C SER A 306 -2.17 -0.25 -31.60
N LEU A 307 -3.07 0.09 -30.68
CA LEU A 307 -2.83 1.00 -29.58
C LEU A 307 -2.79 0.29 -28.22
N TYR A 308 -2.44 1.07 -27.20
CA TYR A 308 -2.30 0.61 -25.82
C TYR A 308 -3.52 -0.16 -25.30
N ILE A 309 -4.74 0.33 -25.59
CA ILE A 309 -5.96 -0.28 -25.06
C ILE A 309 -6.19 -1.72 -25.56
N THR A 310 -5.84 -2.04 -26.81
CA THR A 310 -5.95 -3.40 -27.35
C THR A 310 -4.98 -4.35 -26.63
N ARG A 311 -3.80 -3.84 -26.30
CA ARG A 311 -2.79 -4.58 -25.55
C ARG A 311 -3.23 -4.82 -24.11
N ASP A 312 -3.85 -3.83 -23.49
CA ASP A 312 -4.36 -3.94 -22.13
C ASP A 312 -5.57 -4.87 -22.02
N ILE A 313 -6.42 -4.90 -23.07
CA ILE A 313 -7.47 -5.95 -23.21
C ILE A 313 -6.81 -7.33 -23.24
N ALA A 314 -5.79 -7.51 -24.08
CA ALA A 314 -5.07 -8.77 -24.19
C ALA A 314 -4.41 -9.17 -22.85
N ALA A 315 -3.82 -8.21 -22.15
CA ALA A 315 -3.22 -8.43 -20.85
C ALA A 315 -4.25 -8.84 -19.79
N ALA A 316 -5.37 -8.14 -19.69
CA ALA A 316 -6.43 -8.43 -18.72
C ALA A 316 -7.02 -9.83 -18.94
N VAL A 317 -7.34 -10.18 -20.20
CA VAL A 317 -7.90 -11.50 -20.53
C VAL A 317 -6.87 -12.61 -20.31
N TYR A 318 -5.61 -12.42 -20.74
CA TYR A 318 -4.55 -13.38 -20.47
C TYR A 318 -4.38 -13.66 -18.98
N ARG A 319 -4.41 -12.61 -18.15
CA ARG A 319 -4.31 -12.75 -16.69
C ARG A 319 -5.48 -13.54 -16.11
N LYS A 320 -6.69 -13.30 -16.60
CA LYS A 320 -7.85 -14.08 -16.15
C LYS A 320 -7.77 -15.54 -16.58
N GLU A 321 -7.41 -15.81 -17.84
CA GLU A 321 -7.30 -17.16 -18.39
C GLU A 321 -6.19 -17.99 -17.72
N ASN A 322 -5.08 -17.37 -17.30
CA ASN A 322 -3.90 -18.09 -16.80
C ASN A 322 -3.77 -18.07 -15.27
N TYR A 323 -4.31 -17.07 -14.59
CA TYR A 323 -4.16 -16.92 -13.14
C TYR A 323 -5.49 -17.00 -12.40
N ASP A 324 -6.62 -16.94 -13.08
CA ASP A 324 -7.99 -16.96 -12.54
C ASP A 324 -8.16 -16.04 -11.31
N PHE A 325 -7.80 -14.79 -11.46
CA PHE A 325 -7.81 -13.82 -10.38
C PHE A 325 -9.22 -13.56 -9.83
N TYR A 326 -9.30 -13.37 -8.52
CA TYR A 326 -10.44 -12.78 -7.83
C TYR A 326 -10.47 -11.26 -8.00
N LYS A 327 -9.26 -10.63 -8.06
CA LYS A 327 -9.11 -9.18 -8.25
C LYS A 327 -7.82 -8.91 -9.03
N ASN A 328 -7.87 -7.94 -9.96
CA ASN A 328 -6.72 -7.46 -10.71
C ASN A 328 -6.57 -5.95 -10.49
N ILE A 329 -5.56 -5.55 -9.74
CA ILE A 329 -5.32 -4.18 -9.26
C ILE A 329 -4.24 -3.53 -10.11
N TYR A 330 -4.54 -2.37 -10.69
CA TYR A 330 -3.63 -1.55 -11.49
C TYR A 330 -3.26 -0.29 -10.72
N VAL A 331 -2.01 -0.20 -10.24
CA VAL A 331 -1.51 0.97 -9.50
C VAL A 331 -0.85 1.93 -10.49
N VAL A 332 -1.65 2.81 -11.07
CA VAL A 332 -1.26 3.70 -12.18
C VAL A 332 -1.74 5.13 -11.92
N ALA A 333 -1.00 6.12 -12.43
CA ALA A 333 -1.26 7.53 -12.17
C ALA A 333 -2.64 8.02 -12.65
N THR A 334 -3.19 9.05 -11.99
CA THR A 334 -4.52 9.64 -12.25
C THR A 334 -4.73 10.08 -13.70
N GLN A 335 -3.65 10.39 -14.44
CA GLN A 335 -3.72 10.75 -15.86
C GLN A 335 -4.29 9.63 -16.73
N GLN A 336 -4.28 8.38 -16.25
CA GLN A 336 -4.80 7.21 -16.95
C GLN A 336 -6.24 6.85 -16.54
N ASN A 337 -6.92 7.68 -15.73
CA ASN A 337 -8.28 7.40 -15.27
C ASN A 337 -9.24 7.07 -16.41
N LEU A 338 -9.28 7.90 -17.44
CA LEU A 338 -10.17 7.68 -18.58
C LEU A 338 -9.82 6.38 -19.32
N HIS A 339 -8.55 6.11 -19.53
CA HIS A 339 -8.08 4.89 -20.18
C HIS A 339 -8.57 3.62 -19.46
N PHE A 340 -8.42 3.54 -18.13
CA PHE A 340 -8.90 2.38 -17.36
C PHE A 340 -10.42 2.28 -17.33
N GLN A 341 -11.13 3.40 -17.25
CA GLN A 341 -12.59 3.39 -17.37
C GLN A 341 -13.05 2.85 -18.73
N GLN A 342 -12.40 3.27 -19.82
CA GLN A 342 -12.65 2.75 -21.16
C GLN A 342 -12.32 1.26 -21.26
N LEU A 343 -11.15 0.84 -20.78
CA LEU A 343 -10.72 -0.56 -20.77
C LEU A 343 -11.74 -1.46 -20.09
N PHE A 344 -12.14 -1.12 -18.86
CA PHE A 344 -13.06 -1.97 -18.08
C PHE A 344 -14.47 -1.99 -18.72
N LYS A 345 -14.92 -0.86 -19.29
CA LYS A 345 -16.18 -0.82 -20.00
C LYS A 345 -16.14 -1.66 -21.30
N ILE A 346 -15.05 -1.65 -22.03
CA ILE A 346 -14.88 -2.50 -23.22
C ILE A 346 -14.90 -3.98 -22.84
N LEU A 347 -14.18 -4.38 -21.79
CA LEU A 347 -14.22 -5.76 -21.28
C LEU A 347 -15.65 -6.20 -20.92
N GLU A 348 -16.42 -5.32 -20.25
CA GLU A 348 -17.84 -5.57 -19.94
C GLU A 348 -18.69 -5.74 -21.21
N LEU A 349 -18.53 -4.85 -22.20
CA LEU A 349 -19.25 -4.91 -23.50
C LEU A 349 -18.85 -6.13 -24.31
N MET A 350 -17.61 -6.61 -24.17
CA MET A 350 -17.16 -7.87 -24.75
C MET A 350 -17.79 -9.09 -24.06
N GLY A 351 -18.50 -8.91 -22.95
CA GLY A 351 -19.22 -9.97 -22.22
C GLY A 351 -18.37 -10.69 -21.18
N TYR A 352 -17.28 -10.11 -20.74
CA TYR A 352 -16.47 -10.64 -19.64
C TYR A 352 -17.10 -10.23 -18.29
N ASP A 353 -17.75 -11.17 -17.62
CA ASP A 353 -18.45 -10.98 -16.34
C ASP A 353 -17.53 -10.60 -15.18
N TRP A 354 -16.23 -10.89 -15.31
CA TRP A 354 -15.19 -10.53 -14.36
C TRP A 354 -14.61 -9.11 -14.57
N ALA A 355 -15.08 -8.33 -15.53
CA ALA A 355 -14.58 -6.97 -15.77
C ALA A 355 -14.61 -6.10 -14.51
N ASN A 356 -15.61 -6.27 -13.63
CA ASN A 356 -15.74 -5.59 -12.35
C ASN A 356 -14.73 -6.04 -11.27
N GLN A 357 -13.97 -7.10 -11.53
CA GLN A 357 -12.86 -7.55 -10.68
C GLN A 357 -11.56 -6.79 -10.99
N CYS A 358 -11.53 -6.01 -12.07
CA CYS A 358 -10.42 -5.12 -12.42
C CYS A 358 -10.60 -3.77 -11.72
N VAL A 359 -9.56 -3.32 -11.03
CA VAL A 359 -9.60 -2.11 -10.21
C VAL A 359 -8.41 -1.21 -10.55
N HIS A 360 -8.68 0.03 -10.94
CA HIS A 360 -7.66 1.05 -11.05
C HIS A 360 -7.48 1.74 -9.70
N VAL A 361 -6.27 1.74 -9.18
CA VAL A 361 -5.86 2.45 -7.97
C VAL A 361 -5.03 3.66 -8.40
N PRO A 362 -5.69 4.82 -8.64
CA PRO A 362 -5.01 6.01 -9.13
C PRO A 362 -4.16 6.67 -8.04
N PHE A 363 -3.07 7.31 -8.46
CA PHE A 363 -2.25 8.14 -7.58
C PHE A 363 -1.86 9.48 -8.24
N GLY A 364 -1.65 10.51 -7.41
CA GLY A 364 -1.20 11.85 -7.83
C GLY A 364 0.30 11.89 -8.11
N MET A 365 0.77 13.05 -8.59
CA MET A 365 2.17 13.25 -9.01
C MET A 365 3.06 13.70 -7.86
N VAL A 366 4.34 13.30 -7.93
CA VAL A 366 5.42 13.89 -7.14
C VAL A 366 5.99 15.08 -7.87
N ARG A 367 6.11 16.21 -7.18
CA ARG A 367 6.75 17.42 -7.67
C ARG A 367 8.06 17.66 -6.93
N LEU A 368 9.02 18.27 -7.58
CA LEU A 368 10.24 18.77 -6.96
C LEU A 368 10.08 20.26 -6.69
N GLU A 369 10.81 20.80 -5.69
CA GLU A 369 10.78 22.26 -5.41
C GLU A 369 11.26 23.10 -6.60
N GLU A 370 12.16 22.56 -7.42
CA GLU A 370 12.72 23.20 -8.62
C GLU A 370 11.79 23.10 -9.87
N GLY A 371 10.57 22.56 -9.72
CA GLY A 371 9.59 22.42 -10.78
C GLY A 371 9.35 20.99 -11.27
N THR A 372 8.61 20.85 -12.39
CA THR A 372 8.27 19.54 -12.97
C THR A 372 9.46 18.88 -13.66
N MET A 373 9.63 17.58 -13.39
CA MET A 373 10.61 16.74 -14.10
C MET A 373 10.29 16.66 -15.60
N SER A 374 11.32 16.69 -16.43
CA SER A 374 11.18 16.51 -17.88
C SER A 374 12.34 15.69 -18.42
N THR A 375 12.05 14.44 -18.78
CA THR A 375 13.01 13.55 -19.46
C THR A 375 13.47 14.09 -20.81
N ARG A 376 12.59 14.85 -21.51
CA ARG A 376 12.92 15.47 -22.81
C ARG A 376 13.95 16.59 -22.70
N HIS A 377 14.06 17.26 -21.56
CA HIS A 377 14.98 18.38 -21.32
C HIS A 377 16.12 18.02 -20.37
N GLY A 378 16.36 16.70 -20.09
CA GLY A 378 17.48 16.23 -19.28
C GLY A 378 17.38 16.55 -17.78
N ARG A 379 16.24 17.07 -17.30
CA ARG A 379 15.99 17.31 -15.86
C ARG A 379 15.33 16.10 -15.23
N VAL A 380 16.15 15.10 -14.88
CA VAL A 380 15.68 13.86 -14.26
C VAL A 380 16.42 13.64 -12.95
N VAL A 381 15.67 13.39 -11.89
CA VAL A 381 16.23 12.94 -10.60
C VAL A 381 16.05 11.43 -10.51
N PHE A 382 17.16 10.70 -10.55
CA PHE A 382 17.13 9.25 -10.42
C PHE A 382 16.65 8.84 -9.03
N LEU A 383 15.82 7.81 -8.97
CA LEU A 383 15.31 7.30 -7.69
C LEU A 383 16.45 6.75 -6.83
N GLU A 384 17.42 6.08 -7.42
CA GLU A 384 18.62 5.58 -6.74
C GLU A 384 19.39 6.70 -6.03
N ASP A 385 19.54 7.87 -6.67
CA ASP A 385 20.20 9.04 -6.07
C ASP A 385 19.42 9.59 -4.87
N VAL A 386 18.10 9.58 -4.95
CA VAL A 386 17.24 10.00 -3.83
C VAL A 386 17.38 9.05 -2.64
N LEU A 387 17.37 7.75 -2.89
CA LEU A 387 17.52 6.76 -1.81
C LEU A 387 18.92 6.83 -1.18
N ASN A 388 19.98 6.94 -1.99
CA ASN A 388 21.34 7.11 -1.49
C ASN A 388 21.51 8.42 -0.72
N GLY A 389 20.95 9.51 -1.21
CA GLY A 389 20.94 10.79 -0.50
C GLY A 389 20.21 10.74 0.86
N ALA A 390 19.12 9.95 0.95
CA ALA A 390 18.42 9.73 2.21
C ALA A 390 19.28 8.92 3.21
N ILE A 391 19.97 7.89 2.73
CA ILE A 391 20.88 7.08 3.54
C ILE A 391 22.02 7.94 4.10
N GLU A 392 22.68 8.75 3.25
CA GLU A 392 23.80 9.59 3.66
C GLU A 392 23.38 10.65 4.68
N LYS A 393 22.29 11.38 4.43
CA LYS A 393 21.74 12.35 5.40
C LYS A 393 21.35 11.71 6.73
N THR A 394 20.80 10.50 6.67
CA THR A 394 20.46 9.73 7.88
C THR A 394 21.72 9.33 8.63
N ARG A 395 22.81 8.98 7.93
CA ARG A 395 24.12 8.68 8.51
C ARG A 395 24.63 9.86 9.31
N GLU A 396 24.66 11.06 8.71
CA GLU A 396 25.11 12.29 9.37
C GLU A 396 24.33 12.54 10.69
N ILE A 397 23.02 12.38 10.66
CA ILE A 397 22.15 12.59 11.84
C ILE A 397 22.43 11.54 12.94
N ILE A 398 22.59 10.27 12.57
CA ILE A 398 22.82 9.18 13.53
C ILE A 398 24.23 9.30 14.14
N GLU A 399 25.25 9.57 13.35
CA GLU A 399 26.62 9.75 13.84
C GLU A 399 26.75 10.91 14.82
N GLU A 400 26.02 12.02 14.57
CA GLU A 400 25.98 13.15 15.50
C GLU A 400 25.35 12.76 16.86
N LYS A 401 24.25 12.00 16.84
CA LYS A 401 23.51 11.62 18.05
C LYS A 401 24.09 10.42 18.79
N ASN A 402 24.65 9.45 18.07
CA ASN A 402 25.16 8.19 18.61
C ASN A 402 26.38 7.69 17.81
N PRO A 403 27.57 8.30 18.01
CA PRO A 403 28.78 8.03 17.22
C PRO A 403 29.34 6.60 17.36
N ASN A 404 28.89 5.84 18.35
CA ASN A 404 29.37 4.48 18.65
C ASN A 404 28.31 3.40 18.34
N ILE A 405 27.32 3.69 17.51
CA ILE A 405 26.28 2.72 17.19
C ILE A 405 26.86 1.56 16.35
N GLU A 406 26.56 0.34 16.75
CA GLU A 406 26.89 -0.86 15.98
C GLU A 406 25.99 -0.97 14.74
N ASN A 407 26.53 -1.52 13.64
CA ASN A 407 25.79 -1.73 12.37
C ASN A 407 25.24 -0.44 11.74
N LEU A 408 26.01 0.65 11.80
CA LEU A 408 25.61 1.96 11.27
C LEU A 408 25.09 1.88 9.82
N GLU A 409 25.79 1.14 8.94
CA GLU A 409 25.41 1.00 7.51
C GLU A 409 24.00 0.41 7.35
N GLU A 410 23.70 -0.65 8.09
CA GLU A 410 22.39 -1.28 8.03
C GLU A 410 21.30 -0.36 8.56
N ILE A 411 21.54 0.29 9.71
CA ILE A 411 20.58 1.18 10.35
C ILE A 411 20.31 2.39 9.46
N THR A 412 21.33 3.02 8.91
CA THR A 412 21.18 4.20 8.04
C THR A 412 20.42 3.85 6.76
N SER A 413 20.66 2.66 6.20
CA SER A 413 19.89 2.16 5.05
C SER A 413 18.43 1.94 5.43
N GLN A 414 18.14 1.24 6.53
CA GLN A 414 16.77 0.96 6.97
C GLN A 414 15.99 2.25 7.29
N VAL A 415 16.62 3.22 7.92
CA VAL A 415 15.98 4.48 8.33
C VAL A 415 15.87 5.45 7.16
N GLY A 416 16.91 5.62 6.36
CA GLY A 416 16.90 6.53 5.22
C GLY A 416 15.89 6.11 4.14
N ILE A 417 15.92 4.85 3.76
CA ILE A 417 14.93 4.30 2.80
C ILE A 417 13.53 4.35 3.43
N GLY A 418 13.39 3.96 4.69
CA GLY A 418 12.14 4.01 5.43
C GLY A 418 11.54 5.41 5.47
N ALA A 419 12.34 6.45 5.64
CA ALA A 419 11.89 7.84 5.63
C ALA A 419 11.25 8.23 4.29
N VAL A 420 11.87 7.83 3.17
CA VAL A 420 11.34 8.11 1.82
C VAL A 420 10.04 7.32 1.58
N VAL A 421 10.02 6.03 1.89
CA VAL A 421 8.84 5.17 1.72
C VAL A 421 7.67 5.66 2.57
N PHE A 422 7.92 5.97 3.84
CA PHE A 422 6.89 6.45 4.75
C PHE A 422 6.28 7.78 4.29
N ASN A 423 7.11 8.72 3.88
CA ASN A 423 6.64 10.01 3.36
C ASN A 423 5.72 9.82 2.15
N GLU A 424 6.05 8.90 1.25
CA GLU A 424 5.19 8.56 0.10
C GLU A 424 3.84 8.01 0.55
N LEU A 425 3.83 7.06 1.48
CA LEU A 425 2.64 6.33 1.90
C LEU A 425 1.81 7.08 2.93
N SER A 426 2.34 8.10 3.63
CA SER A 426 1.61 8.94 4.57
C SER A 426 0.70 9.96 3.88
N ASN A 427 1.00 10.30 2.64
CA ASN A 427 0.15 11.16 1.83
C ASN A 427 -1.04 10.39 1.26
N ASN A 428 -2.22 11.01 1.26
CA ASN A 428 -3.35 10.47 0.51
C ASN A 428 -2.93 10.25 -0.95
N ARG A 429 -3.08 9.01 -1.44
CA ARG A 429 -2.51 8.59 -2.73
C ARG A 429 -2.98 9.42 -3.93
N ILE A 430 -4.19 9.99 -3.90
CA ILE A 430 -4.75 10.76 -5.03
C ILE A 430 -4.17 12.16 -5.10
N LYS A 431 -3.64 12.71 -3.99
CA LYS A 431 -3.12 14.08 -3.95
C LYS A 431 -1.71 14.15 -4.52
N ASP A 432 -1.45 15.20 -5.31
CA ASP A 432 -0.08 15.61 -5.63
C ASP A 432 0.62 16.11 -4.37
N TYR A 433 1.93 15.90 -4.26
CA TYR A 433 2.73 16.49 -3.20
C TYR A 433 4.10 16.93 -3.72
N THR A 434 4.78 17.80 -2.95
CA THR A 434 6.13 18.24 -3.25
C THR A 434 7.12 17.56 -2.31
N PHE A 435 8.13 16.89 -2.89
CA PHE A 435 9.21 16.22 -2.16
C PHE A 435 10.12 17.25 -1.49
N LYS A 436 10.33 17.11 -0.18
CA LYS A 436 11.17 18.01 0.63
C LYS A 436 11.99 17.23 1.64
N TRP A 437 13.33 17.38 1.59
CA TRP A 437 14.25 16.67 2.47
C TRP A 437 14.00 16.93 3.95
N ASP A 438 13.81 18.19 4.34
CA ASP A 438 13.66 18.60 5.74
C ASP A 438 12.40 18.01 6.40
N GLN A 439 11.39 17.69 5.59
CA GLN A 439 10.16 17.07 6.10
C GLN A 439 10.29 15.56 6.26
N ILE A 440 11.05 14.90 5.37
CA ILE A 440 11.15 13.45 5.28
C ILE A 440 12.02 12.87 6.38
N LEU A 441 13.13 13.53 6.69
CA LEU A 441 14.14 13.08 7.66
C LEU A 441 13.99 13.69 9.07
N ASN A 442 12.81 14.20 9.40
CA ASN A 442 12.54 14.73 10.73
C ASN A 442 12.26 13.58 11.71
N PHE A 443 13.02 13.52 12.82
CA PHE A 443 12.88 12.51 13.88
C PHE A 443 11.85 12.89 14.95
N ASP A 444 11.36 14.12 14.95
CA ASP A 444 10.44 14.65 15.97
C ASP A 444 9.02 14.88 15.43
N GLY A 445 8.76 14.49 14.17
CA GLY A 445 7.49 14.71 13.49
C GLY A 445 6.72 13.41 13.21
N GLU A 446 5.63 13.54 12.45
CA GLU A 446 4.83 12.39 11.96
C GLU A 446 5.52 11.72 10.77
N THR A 447 6.68 11.10 11.00
CA THR A 447 7.58 10.58 9.98
C THR A 447 7.95 9.11 10.20
N GLY A 448 8.51 8.46 9.16
CA GLY A 448 9.04 7.11 9.27
C GLY A 448 10.10 6.96 10.36
N PRO A 449 11.14 7.83 10.39
CA PRO A 449 12.15 7.82 11.45
C PRO A 449 11.56 7.93 12.88
N TYR A 450 10.51 8.72 13.09
CA TYR A 450 9.84 8.80 14.38
C TYR A 450 9.23 7.48 14.83
N VAL A 451 8.52 6.79 13.93
CA VAL A 451 7.91 5.48 14.21
C VAL A 451 8.98 4.42 14.41
N GLN A 452 10.02 4.41 13.57
CA GLN A 452 11.17 3.49 13.70
C GLN A 452 11.94 3.72 15.01
N TYR A 453 12.13 4.97 15.41
CA TYR A 453 12.74 5.31 16.69
C TYR A 453 11.90 4.82 17.87
N THR A 454 10.57 4.92 17.78
CA THR A 454 9.68 4.39 18.84
C THR A 454 9.83 2.86 18.95
N HIS A 455 9.93 2.14 17.83
CA HIS A 455 10.23 0.69 17.83
C HIS A 455 11.58 0.40 18.51
N ALA A 456 12.65 1.13 18.15
CA ALA A 456 13.97 0.98 18.74
C ALA A 456 13.99 1.31 20.24
N ARG A 457 13.17 2.28 20.68
CA ARG A 457 12.95 2.61 22.10
C ARG A 457 12.31 1.45 22.85
N CYS A 458 11.26 0.82 22.29
CA CYS A 458 10.68 -0.41 22.85
C CYS A 458 11.75 -1.49 23.00
N ALA A 459 12.53 -1.74 21.94
CA ALA A 459 13.63 -2.72 21.98
C ALA A 459 14.69 -2.40 23.06
N SER A 460 15.01 -1.11 23.26
CA SER A 460 15.93 -0.68 24.31
C SER A 460 15.37 -0.96 25.72
N LEU A 461 14.06 -0.73 25.92
CA LEU A 461 13.39 -1.06 27.20
C LEU A 461 13.43 -2.55 27.50
N LEU A 462 13.20 -3.41 26.50
CA LEU A 462 13.27 -4.86 26.66
C LEU A 462 14.69 -5.29 27.05
N ARG A 463 15.73 -4.75 26.42
CA ARG A 463 17.12 -5.02 26.81
C ARG A 463 17.42 -4.58 28.25
N LYS A 464 16.91 -3.42 28.67
CA LYS A 464 17.08 -2.91 30.05
C LYS A 464 16.32 -3.73 31.08
N ALA A 465 15.16 -4.29 30.72
CA ALA A 465 14.37 -5.14 31.61
C ALA A 465 15.07 -6.48 31.90
N GLY A 466 15.89 -6.97 30.96
CA GLY A 466 16.60 -8.24 31.05
C GLY A 466 15.78 -9.43 30.53
N GLU A 467 16.49 -10.47 30.07
CA GLU A 467 15.89 -11.60 29.38
C GLU A 467 14.85 -12.36 30.23
N ASP A 468 15.09 -12.51 31.54
CA ASP A 468 14.19 -13.22 32.44
C ASP A 468 12.83 -12.51 32.56
N ILE A 469 12.83 -11.19 32.74
CA ILE A 469 11.60 -10.37 32.80
C ILE A 469 10.85 -10.40 31.47
N VAL A 470 11.58 -10.28 30.36
CA VAL A 470 10.99 -10.34 29.02
C VAL A 470 10.35 -11.70 28.75
N ALA A 471 11.02 -12.80 29.15
CA ALA A 471 10.47 -14.15 29.00
C ALA A 471 9.18 -14.33 29.82
N LYS A 472 9.16 -13.84 31.07
CA LYS A 472 7.95 -13.85 31.93
C LYS A 472 6.82 -13.01 31.32
N ALA A 473 7.12 -11.83 30.80
CA ALA A 473 6.15 -10.91 30.23
C ALA A 473 5.54 -11.40 28.91
N GLN A 474 6.15 -12.38 28.23
CA GLN A 474 5.58 -13.02 27.05
C GLN A 474 4.45 -14.02 27.35
N ASP A 475 4.33 -14.49 28.60
CA ASP A 475 3.21 -15.34 29.02
C ASP A 475 2.12 -14.47 29.68
N PRO A 476 0.92 -14.37 29.07
CA PRO A 476 -0.19 -13.56 29.59
C PRO A 476 -0.59 -13.91 31.03
N LYS A 477 -0.29 -15.13 31.49
CA LYS A 477 -0.61 -15.59 32.85
C LYS A 477 0.18 -14.84 33.92
N ASN A 478 1.31 -14.27 33.58
CA ASN A 478 2.17 -13.51 34.50
C ASN A 478 1.83 -12.01 34.52
N VAL A 479 0.88 -11.55 33.70
CA VAL A 479 0.51 -10.14 33.56
C VAL A 479 -0.66 -9.82 34.48
N ASP A 480 -0.48 -8.82 35.34
CA ASP A 480 -1.55 -8.25 36.15
C ASP A 480 -2.28 -7.15 35.37
N PHE A 481 -3.36 -7.55 34.67
CA PHE A 481 -4.17 -6.64 33.87
C PHE A 481 -4.99 -5.67 34.73
N ALA A 482 -5.37 -6.07 35.95
CA ALA A 482 -6.07 -5.17 36.87
C ALA A 482 -5.16 -4.01 37.31
N LEU A 483 -3.87 -4.27 37.51
CA LEU A 483 -2.88 -3.23 37.80
C LEU A 483 -2.67 -2.33 36.58
N LEU A 484 -2.46 -2.93 35.41
CA LEU A 484 -2.18 -2.20 34.17
C LEU A 484 -3.37 -1.32 33.75
N SER A 485 -4.62 -1.73 34.02
CA SER A 485 -5.85 -0.99 33.70
C SER A 485 -6.04 0.32 34.48
N LYS A 486 -5.26 0.53 35.54
CA LYS A 486 -5.28 1.78 36.32
C LYS A 486 -4.59 2.94 35.59
N SER A 487 -3.73 2.66 34.62
CA SER A 487 -3.04 3.67 33.81
C SER A 487 -3.91 4.08 32.61
N ASP A 488 -4.27 5.36 32.53
CA ASP A 488 -5.03 5.90 31.39
C ASP A 488 -4.23 5.82 30.10
N SER A 489 -2.92 6.13 30.14
CA SER A 489 -2.08 6.05 28.94
C SER A 489 -1.86 4.63 28.45
N ALA A 490 -1.78 3.62 29.34
CA ALA A 490 -1.73 2.22 28.98
C ALA A 490 -3.04 1.75 28.34
N TYR A 491 -4.19 2.19 28.85
CA TYR A 491 -5.49 1.86 28.31
C TYR A 491 -5.70 2.46 26.91
N GLU A 492 -5.40 3.74 26.71
CA GLU A 492 -5.49 4.41 25.41
C GLU A 492 -4.59 3.73 24.37
N LEU A 493 -3.37 3.36 24.75
CA LEU A 493 -2.45 2.61 23.89
C LEU A 493 -3.05 1.24 23.50
N THR A 494 -3.65 0.55 24.46
CA THR A 494 -4.28 -0.75 24.20
C THR A 494 -5.47 -0.64 23.24
N LYS A 495 -6.27 0.42 23.32
CA LYS A 495 -7.36 0.66 22.36
C LYS A 495 -6.86 0.83 20.93
N LEU A 496 -5.74 1.51 20.74
CA LEU A 496 -5.11 1.63 19.42
C LEU A 496 -4.58 0.28 18.93
N ILE A 497 -3.95 -0.50 19.80
CA ILE A 497 -3.50 -1.87 19.46
C ILE A 497 -4.70 -2.75 19.08
N TYR A 498 -5.79 -2.70 19.84
CA TYR A 498 -7.03 -3.42 19.56
C TYR A 498 -7.60 -3.10 18.17
N ALA A 499 -7.54 -1.83 17.76
CA ALA A 499 -8.09 -1.40 16.47
C ALA A 499 -7.25 -1.84 15.26
N PHE A 500 -5.98 -2.23 15.44
CA PHE A 500 -5.03 -2.45 14.37
C PHE A 500 -5.47 -3.48 13.30
N PRO A 501 -6.04 -4.66 13.64
CA PRO A 501 -6.52 -5.60 12.60
C PRO A 501 -7.58 -4.98 11.68
N GLY A 502 -8.55 -4.25 12.26
CA GLY A 502 -9.57 -3.54 11.47
C GLY A 502 -8.99 -2.41 10.61
N VAL A 503 -7.90 -1.79 11.05
CA VAL A 503 -7.15 -0.79 10.26
C VAL A 503 -6.50 -1.43 9.03
N VAL A 504 -5.93 -2.64 9.16
CA VAL A 504 -5.36 -3.38 8.04
C VAL A 504 -6.45 -3.75 7.02
N GLU A 505 -7.60 -4.25 7.48
CA GLU A 505 -8.76 -4.54 6.63
C GLU A 505 -9.24 -3.28 5.88
N GLN A 506 -9.40 -2.17 6.58
CA GLN A 506 -9.83 -0.90 5.98
C GLN A 506 -8.83 -0.38 4.94
N ALA A 507 -7.53 -0.53 5.19
CA ALA A 507 -6.48 -0.14 4.24
C ALA A 507 -6.56 -0.97 2.95
N GLY A 508 -6.83 -2.27 3.05
CA GLY A 508 -7.05 -3.16 1.91
C GLY A 508 -8.33 -2.84 1.15
N GLU A 509 -9.44 -2.62 1.85
CA GLU A 509 -10.74 -2.28 1.26
C GLU A 509 -10.70 -0.96 0.48
N LYS A 510 -10.03 0.06 1.05
CA LYS A 510 -9.91 1.39 0.44
C LYS A 510 -8.70 1.55 -0.48
N TYR A 511 -7.86 0.53 -0.60
CA TYR A 511 -6.59 0.61 -1.35
C TYR A 511 -5.72 1.79 -0.89
N GLU A 512 -5.66 2.05 0.42
CA GLU A 512 -5.09 3.29 0.96
C GLU A 512 -4.10 3.00 2.10
N PRO A 513 -2.80 2.83 1.80
CA PRO A 513 -1.77 2.59 2.82
C PRO A 513 -1.65 3.69 3.87
N SER A 514 -2.06 4.93 3.56
CA SER A 514 -2.01 6.05 4.52
C SER A 514 -2.87 5.85 5.77
N ILE A 515 -3.80 4.91 5.72
CA ILE A 515 -4.60 4.49 6.88
C ILE A 515 -3.68 3.82 7.92
N ILE A 516 -2.75 2.96 7.46
CA ILE A 516 -1.78 2.28 8.34
C ILE A 516 -0.75 3.28 8.87
N THR A 517 -0.20 4.16 8.01
CA THR A 517 0.81 5.14 8.46
C THR A 517 0.27 6.02 9.58
N ARG A 518 -0.94 6.52 9.45
CA ARG A 518 -1.59 7.34 10.48
C ARG A 518 -1.75 6.57 11.78
N HIS A 519 -2.25 5.36 11.70
CA HIS A 519 -2.52 4.55 12.88
C HIS A 519 -1.25 4.18 13.66
N ILE A 520 -0.16 3.82 12.97
CA ILE A 520 1.11 3.53 13.67
C ILE A 520 1.78 4.79 14.23
N ILE A 521 1.52 5.98 13.66
CA ILE A 521 1.89 7.26 14.26
C ILE A 521 1.13 7.46 15.58
N ASP A 522 -0.19 7.25 15.57
CA ASP A 522 -1.03 7.37 16.77
C ASP A 522 -0.56 6.41 17.86
N ILE A 523 -0.23 5.15 17.51
CA ILE A 523 0.37 4.18 18.45
C ILE A 523 1.71 4.70 18.98
N ALA A 524 2.59 5.22 18.13
CA ALA A 524 3.90 5.73 18.54
C ALA A 524 3.78 6.94 19.48
N GLN A 525 2.87 7.87 19.18
CA GLN A 525 2.59 9.03 20.04
C GLN A 525 2.02 8.59 21.39
N CYS A 526 1.05 7.69 21.39
CA CYS A 526 0.44 7.18 22.60
C CYS A 526 1.43 6.38 23.45
N PHE A 527 2.30 5.56 22.83
CA PHE A 527 3.39 4.88 23.52
C PHE A 527 4.39 5.85 24.13
N ASN A 528 4.78 6.92 23.44
CA ASN A 528 5.68 7.92 23.99
C ASN A 528 5.06 8.65 25.19
N LYS A 529 3.73 8.86 25.18
CA LYS A 529 3.00 9.37 26.35
C LYS A 529 3.05 8.36 27.50
N PHE A 530 2.74 7.09 27.26
CA PHE A 530 2.84 6.02 28.25
C PHE A 530 4.26 5.92 28.85
N TYR A 531 5.29 5.99 28.00
CA TYR A 531 6.70 5.99 28.44
C TYR A 531 7.06 7.17 29.33
N HIS A 532 6.48 8.35 29.07
CA HIS A 532 6.72 9.56 29.86
C HIS A 532 5.95 9.54 31.17
N ASP A 533 4.70 9.12 31.17
CA ASP A 533 3.80 9.16 32.33
C ASP A 533 4.10 8.03 33.33
N GLU A 534 4.66 6.91 32.84
CA GLU A 534 4.88 5.70 33.62
C GLU A 534 6.36 5.34 33.74
N HIS A 535 6.82 5.08 34.95
CA HIS A 535 8.09 4.39 35.15
C HIS A 535 7.94 2.91 34.77
N ILE A 536 8.52 2.48 33.61
CA ILE A 536 8.34 1.12 33.11
C ILE A 536 9.25 0.14 33.83
N ILE A 537 10.51 0.53 34.10
CA ILE A 537 11.49 -0.29 34.83
C ILE A 537 11.41 0.08 36.32
N VAL A 538 10.52 -0.59 37.03
CA VAL A 538 10.28 -0.41 38.47
C VAL A 538 10.89 -1.59 39.27
N ASP A 539 10.95 -1.44 40.62
CA ASP A 539 11.48 -2.52 41.49
C ASP A 539 10.48 -3.67 41.64
N ASP A 540 9.18 -3.38 41.71
CA ASP A 540 8.14 -4.41 41.77
C ASP A 540 8.12 -5.25 40.51
N GLU A 541 8.31 -6.56 40.68
CA GLU A 541 8.46 -7.49 39.57
C GLU A 541 7.16 -7.70 38.80
N VAL A 542 6.01 -7.77 39.50
CA VAL A 542 4.70 -7.97 38.86
C VAL A 542 4.30 -6.77 38.02
N GLU A 543 4.49 -5.58 38.58
CA GLU A 543 4.25 -4.32 37.84
C GLU A 543 5.19 -4.21 36.64
N LYS A 544 6.48 -4.51 36.80
CA LYS A 544 7.47 -4.51 35.71
C LYS A 544 7.07 -5.47 34.59
N ILE A 545 6.73 -6.73 34.93
CA ILE A 545 6.28 -7.74 33.96
C ILE A 545 5.06 -7.22 33.18
N SER A 546 4.08 -6.65 33.87
CA SER A 546 2.84 -6.17 33.26
C SER A 546 3.10 -5.01 32.28
N LYS A 547 3.94 -4.03 32.68
CA LYS A 547 4.32 -2.92 31.80
C LYS A 547 5.17 -3.39 30.62
N ILE A 548 6.10 -4.32 30.82
CA ILE A 548 6.93 -4.89 29.75
C ILE A 548 6.09 -5.70 28.76
N ALA A 549 5.02 -6.38 29.19
CA ALA A 549 4.09 -7.06 28.30
C ALA A 549 3.44 -6.08 27.29
N LEU A 550 3.03 -4.90 27.74
CA LEU A 550 2.49 -3.85 26.86
C LEU A 550 3.57 -3.28 25.92
N VAL A 551 4.83 -3.13 26.40
CA VAL A 551 5.97 -2.73 25.54
C VAL A 551 6.21 -3.75 24.44
N ILE A 552 6.16 -5.06 24.76
CA ILE A 552 6.30 -6.14 23.76
C ILE A 552 5.17 -6.05 22.73
N ALA A 553 3.92 -5.91 23.19
CA ALA A 553 2.76 -5.79 22.30
C ALA A 553 2.89 -4.57 21.37
N THR A 554 3.24 -3.41 21.90
CA THR A 554 3.45 -2.19 21.12
C THR A 554 4.56 -2.36 20.08
N LYS A 555 5.71 -2.91 20.49
CA LYS A 555 6.83 -3.16 19.58
C LYS A 555 6.41 -4.03 18.39
N ARG A 556 5.67 -5.12 18.65
CA ARG A 556 5.20 -6.04 17.60
C ARG A 556 4.24 -5.36 16.63
N VAL A 557 3.25 -4.63 17.13
CA VAL A 557 2.26 -3.96 16.28
C VAL A 557 2.92 -2.88 15.41
N ILE A 558 3.83 -2.07 15.98
CA ILE A 558 4.61 -1.11 15.19
C ILE A 558 5.44 -1.83 14.12
N ALA A 559 6.13 -2.93 14.45
CA ALA A 559 6.92 -3.69 13.50
C ALA A 559 6.05 -4.28 12.37
N THR A 560 4.87 -4.83 12.70
CA THR A 560 3.91 -5.33 11.70
C THR A 560 3.45 -4.20 10.79
N GLY A 561 3.04 -3.05 11.36
CA GLY A 561 2.60 -1.90 10.57
C GLY A 561 3.69 -1.37 9.63
N ILE A 562 4.92 -1.20 10.13
CA ILE A 562 6.11 -0.84 9.33
C ILE A 562 6.33 -1.87 8.21
N GLY A 563 6.22 -3.18 8.51
CA GLY A 563 6.36 -4.26 7.54
C GLY A 563 5.32 -4.22 6.42
N LEU A 564 4.05 -3.91 6.74
CA LEU A 564 2.97 -3.72 5.75
C LEU A 564 3.22 -2.54 4.80
N LEU A 565 3.97 -1.54 5.24
CA LEU A 565 4.42 -0.43 4.40
C LEU A 565 5.67 -0.78 3.55
N GLY A 566 6.24 -1.98 3.70
CA GLY A 566 7.46 -2.38 3.00
C GLY A 566 8.74 -1.83 3.60
N MET A 567 8.70 -1.34 4.83
CA MET A 567 9.83 -0.79 5.56
C MET A 567 10.45 -1.82 6.51
N LYS A 568 11.62 -1.51 7.06
CA LYS A 568 12.29 -2.28 8.12
C LYS A 568 12.17 -1.56 9.48
N ALA A 569 12.08 -2.35 10.54
CA ALA A 569 11.97 -1.85 11.92
C ALA A 569 13.31 -2.09 12.65
N PRO A 570 14.19 -1.09 12.78
CA PRO A 570 15.50 -1.27 13.40
C PRO A 570 15.36 -1.52 14.91
N GLU A 571 16.20 -2.40 15.44
CA GLU A 571 16.26 -2.69 16.88
C GLU A 571 17.03 -1.64 17.68
N ARG A 572 17.86 -0.84 16.99
CA ARG A 572 18.70 0.24 17.56
C ARG A 572 18.69 1.44 16.62
N MET A 573 18.70 2.62 17.20
CA MET A 573 18.88 3.89 16.49
C MET A 573 19.68 4.88 17.36
#